data_3ccfa8e1406533a061437c21d35a4565
#
_entry.id   3ccfa8e1406533a061437c21d35a4565
#
_cell.length_a   1.000
_cell.length_b   1.000
_cell.length_c   1.000
_cell.angle_alpha   90.00
_cell.angle_beta   90.00
_cell.angle_gamma   90.00
#
_symmetry.space_group_name_H-M   'P 1'
#
loop_
_entity.id
_entity.type
_entity.pdbx_description
1 polymer ?
#
loop_
_entity_poly.entity_id
_entity_poly.type
_entity_poly.pdbx_seq_one_letter_code
_entity_poly.pdbx_strand_id
1 'polypeptide(L)'
;MISATEMRVLDRNAQHFGVSILDLMENAGRAVADVARRDFGVAGKKVLVVCGTGNNGGDGFVAARLLSDEAKVTVLLARPPDQVSTPEARTNFERLKDIRVLEGLDRSEGSMADADLIIDALLGIGIEGPLREPFATLIREMNASGKAILSVDVPSGLGANPIAKPKVTVTMHDAKEGMTPENSGTIRIADIGIPAQVARTIGPGEFALYPRALPESHKGQNGSLLIVAGGPFTGAPALVAMGALGMGADLVHIATPALAAEIVASYSPNFIVHPLVGHRLLNEDLEVILELAAKADAVAIGPGLGDAVGTLATVRAVIKSVDKPIVFDADAIRAVGQEPTILARKRAVATPHSREFTALTGKTLPDSLEEKARIVQEAARALGITILLKGHVDIVSDGTRTKLNYTGNPGMTVGGTGDVLCGAVGGLLCKGLAPFDAARLGAFSNGHAGDLAFKVKSYGLTATDVADNLGRVLAEFLG
;
A
#
# COMPACT_ATOMS: atom_id res chain seq x y z
N MET A 1 9.41 -11.26 3.52
CA MET A 1 9.64 -10.72 2.15
C MET A 1 8.66 -9.60 1.89
N ILE A 2 9.13 -8.54 1.23
CA ILE A 2 8.40 -7.31 0.98
C ILE A 2 8.26 -7.06 -0.54
N SER A 3 7.08 -6.60 -1.00
CA SER A 3 6.89 -6.22 -2.41
C SER A 3 7.57 -4.89 -2.75
N ALA A 4 7.83 -4.65 -4.04
CA ALA A 4 8.34 -3.37 -4.52
C ALA A 4 7.42 -2.19 -4.12
N THR A 5 6.12 -2.41 -4.16
CA THR A 5 5.14 -1.39 -3.78
C THR A 5 5.19 -1.10 -2.28
N GLU A 6 5.28 -2.14 -1.43
CA GLU A 6 5.38 -1.94 0.02
C GLU A 6 6.70 -1.25 0.42
N MET A 7 7.81 -1.53 -0.28
CA MET A 7 9.05 -0.78 -0.05
C MET A 7 8.88 0.71 -0.40
N ARG A 8 8.22 1.02 -1.53
CA ARG A 8 7.88 2.42 -1.88
C ARG A 8 6.99 3.11 -0.84
N VAL A 9 6.05 2.36 -0.24
CA VAL A 9 5.24 2.86 0.90
C VAL A 9 6.14 3.21 2.07
N LEU A 10 7.05 2.32 2.44
CA LEU A 10 7.97 2.55 3.57
C LEU A 10 8.90 3.74 3.35
N ASP A 11 9.50 3.86 2.17
CA ASP A 11 10.40 4.96 1.83
C ASP A 11 9.69 6.33 1.94
N ARG A 12 8.47 6.44 1.39
CA ARG A 12 7.67 7.67 1.47
C ARG A 12 7.23 7.98 2.90
N ASN A 13 6.83 6.95 3.66
CA ASN A 13 6.45 7.13 5.06
C ASN A 13 7.68 7.52 5.89
N ALA A 14 8.84 6.90 5.67
CA ALA A 14 10.08 7.26 6.34
C ALA A 14 10.41 8.75 6.12
N GLN A 15 10.33 9.22 4.88
CA GLN A 15 10.54 10.64 4.55
C GLN A 15 9.52 11.55 5.24
N HIS A 16 8.23 11.19 5.22
CA HIS A 16 7.16 11.96 5.87
C HIS A 16 7.37 12.09 7.39
N PHE A 17 7.87 11.03 8.01
CA PHE A 17 8.18 11.01 9.45
C PHE A 17 9.59 11.53 9.78
N GLY A 18 10.25 12.22 8.84
CA GLY A 18 11.49 12.96 9.07
C GLY A 18 12.76 12.13 8.96
N VAL A 19 12.71 10.91 8.42
CA VAL A 19 13.90 10.13 8.11
C VAL A 19 14.51 10.65 6.80
N SER A 20 15.77 11.05 6.83
CA SER A 20 16.47 11.55 5.65
C SER A 20 16.73 10.42 4.65
N ILE A 21 16.28 10.57 3.40
CA ILE A 21 16.60 9.62 2.33
C ILE A 21 18.11 9.54 2.10
N LEU A 22 18.81 10.67 2.27
CA LEU A 22 20.27 10.71 2.15
C LEU A 22 20.94 9.84 3.23
N ASP A 23 20.39 9.83 4.45
CA ASP A 23 20.90 8.99 5.54
C ASP A 23 20.57 7.50 5.30
N LEU A 24 19.38 7.19 4.76
CA LEU A 24 19.05 5.83 4.36
C LEU A 24 20.00 5.31 3.27
N MET A 25 20.30 6.13 2.27
CA MET A 25 21.26 5.81 1.20
C MET A 25 22.69 5.66 1.73
N GLU A 26 23.11 6.50 2.66
CA GLU A 26 24.42 6.38 3.34
C GLU A 26 24.53 5.07 4.12
N ASN A 27 23.46 4.67 4.83
CA ASN A 27 23.41 3.41 5.57
C ASN A 27 23.38 2.20 4.63
N ALA A 28 22.64 2.27 3.52
CA ALA A 28 22.59 1.23 2.50
C ALA A 28 23.96 0.98 1.87
N GLY A 29 24.62 2.04 1.37
CA GLY A 29 25.97 1.93 0.79
C GLY A 29 27.01 1.46 1.81
N ARG A 30 26.89 1.87 3.08
CA ARG A 30 27.75 1.37 4.17
C ARG A 30 27.58 -0.12 4.38
N ALA A 31 26.34 -0.63 4.42
CA ALA A 31 26.07 -2.05 4.55
C ALA A 31 26.67 -2.86 3.39
N VAL A 32 26.60 -2.33 2.16
CA VAL A 32 27.23 -2.95 0.98
C VAL A 32 28.75 -2.98 1.13
N ALA A 33 29.37 -1.85 1.55
CA ALA A 33 30.82 -1.77 1.76
C ALA A 33 31.29 -2.76 2.84
N ASP A 34 30.54 -2.88 3.94
CA ASP A 34 30.88 -3.79 5.04
C ASP A 34 30.79 -5.26 4.62
N VAL A 35 29.79 -5.62 3.81
CA VAL A 35 29.70 -6.97 3.22
C VAL A 35 30.83 -7.21 2.22
N ALA A 36 31.19 -6.23 1.40
CA ALA A 36 32.33 -6.34 0.48
C ALA A 36 33.63 -6.61 1.25
N ARG A 37 33.87 -5.92 2.35
CA ARG A 37 35.02 -6.13 3.25
C ARG A 37 35.04 -7.56 3.82
N ARG A 38 33.93 -7.92 4.44
CA ARG A 38 33.84 -9.17 5.24
C ARG A 38 33.84 -10.41 4.34
N ASP A 39 33.02 -10.41 3.28
CA ASP A 39 32.76 -11.63 2.50
C ASP A 39 33.72 -11.77 1.28
N PHE A 40 34.38 -10.67 0.84
CA PHE A 40 35.26 -10.67 -0.32
C PHE A 40 36.70 -10.20 -0.04
N GLY A 41 36.97 -9.55 1.10
CA GLY A 41 38.32 -9.11 1.46
C GLY A 41 38.90 -8.15 0.44
N VAL A 42 38.40 -6.91 0.38
CA VAL A 42 38.66 -5.94 -0.71
C VAL A 42 39.99 -5.17 -0.61
N ALA A 43 40.69 -5.25 0.51
CA ALA A 43 41.94 -4.51 0.73
C ALA A 43 42.97 -4.77 -0.40
N GLY A 44 43.41 -3.71 -1.07
CA GLY A 44 44.33 -3.74 -2.18
C GLY A 44 43.77 -4.23 -3.52
N LYS A 45 42.50 -4.69 -3.55
CA LYS A 45 41.83 -5.23 -4.73
C LYS A 45 41.31 -4.13 -5.65
N LYS A 46 41.07 -4.50 -6.91
CA LYS A 46 40.34 -3.69 -7.89
C LYS A 46 38.86 -3.98 -7.79
N VAL A 47 38.10 -2.99 -7.34
CA VAL A 47 36.63 -3.06 -7.20
C VAL A 47 35.97 -2.21 -8.28
N LEU A 48 35.15 -2.86 -9.11
CA LEU A 48 34.32 -2.17 -10.10
C LEU A 48 32.90 -2.04 -9.56
N VAL A 49 32.40 -0.82 -9.44
CA VAL A 49 31.00 -0.56 -9.06
C VAL A 49 30.24 -0.14 -10.30
N VAL A 50 29.32 -0.98 -10.76
CA VAL A 50 28.49 -0.75 -11.94
C VAL A 50 27.18 -0.10 -11.49
N CYS A 51 27.03 1.18 -11.82
CA CYS A 51 25.95 2.02 -11.28
C CYS A 51 24.92 2.40 -12.35
N GLY A 52 23.64 2.32 -11.97
CA GLY A 52 22.55 3.01 -12.63
C GLY A 52 22.51 4.48 -12.26
N THR A 53 21.51 5.19 -12.79
CA THR A 53 21.29 6.62 -12.55
C THR A 53 20.24 6.94 -11.49
N GLY A 54 19.63 5.95 -10.86
CA GLY A 54 18.65 6.08 -9.79
C GLY A 54 19.24 5.84 -8.39
N ASN A 55 18.38 5.63 -7.41
CA ASN A 55 18.75 5.42 -6.01
C ASN A 55 19.68 4.22 -5.79
N ASN A 56 19.45 3.10 -6.51
CA ASN A 56 20.34 1.94 -6.42
C ASN A 56 21.79 2.29 -6.83
N GLY A 57 21.94 3.11 -7.88
CA GLY A 57 23.26 3.69 -8.24
C GLY A 57 23.79 4.60 -7.14
N GLY A 58 22.93 5.37 -6.47
CA GLY A 58 23.27 6.20 -5.32
C GLY A 58 23.87 5.41 -4.16
N ASP A 59 23.27 4.25 -3.82
CA ASP A 59 23.83 3.31 -2.82
C ASP A 59 25.21 2.80 -3.26
N GLY A 60 25.36 2.52 -4.58
CA GLY A 60 26.62 2.15 -5.19
C GLY A 60 27.69 3.25 -5.09
N PHE A 61 27.32 4.53 -5.27
CA PHE A 61 28.26 5.65 -5.10
C PHE A 61 28.76 5.77 -3.66
N VAL A 62 27.87 5.59 -2.69
CA VAL A 62 28.26 5.56 -1.26
C VAL A 62 29.22 4.40 -1.00
N ALA A 63 28.87 3.19 -1.46
CA ALA A 63 29.75 2.03 -1.30
C ALA A 63 31.14 2.25 -1.95
N ALA A 64 31.17 2.81 -3.17
CA ALA A 64 32.41 3.15 -3.87
C ALA A 64 33.28 4.11 -3.03
N ARG A 65 32.69 5.18 -2.50
CA ARG A 65 33.40 6.15 -1.68
C ARG A 65 33.95 5.53 -0.39
N LEU A 66 33.14 4.70 0.29
CA LEU A 66 33.56 4.06 1.55
C LEU A 66 34.65 2.98 1.36
N LEU A 67 34.80 2.42 0.16
CA LEU A 67 35.81 1.42 -0.16
C LEU A 67 37.09 2.03 -0.73
N SER A 68 37.09 3.29 -1.16
CA SER A 68 38.22 3.93 -1.86
C SER A 68 39.50 4.08 -1.04
N ASP A 69 39.38 4.10 0.30
CA ASP A 69 40.55 4.23 1.19
C ASP A 69 41.38 2.93 1.25
N GLU A 70 40.80 1.79 0.88
CA GLU A 70 41.43 0.46 1.04
C GLU A 70 41.48 -0.35 -0.26
N ALA A 71 40.71 0.00 -1.27
CA ALA A 71 40.61 -0.66 -2.55
C ALA A 71 40.81 0.28 -3.73
N LYS A 72 41.25 -0.25 -4.88
CA LYS A 72 41.31 0.50 -6.14
C LYS A 72 39.91 0.50 -6.77
N VAL A 73 39.11 1.50 -6.40
CA VAL A 73 37.71 1.58 -6.83
C VAL A 73 37.61 2.30 -8.19
N THR A 74 36.81 1.75 -9.07
CA THR A 74 36.36 2.37 -10.33
C THR A 74 34.85 2.31 -10.37
N VAL A 75 34.18 3.41 -10.72
CA VAL A 75 32.73 3.46 -10.96
C VAL A 75 32.48 3.42 -12.46
N LEU A 76 31.63 2.52 -12.92
CA LEU A 76 31.14 2.47 -14.30
C LEU A 76 29.67 2.89 -14.32
N LEU A 77 29.40 4.04 -14.95
CA LEU A 77 28.04 4.54 -15.14
C LEU A 77 27.40 3.93 -16.39
N ALA A 78 26.21 3.39 -16.26
CA ALA A 78 25.43 2.89 -17.37
C ALA A 78 25.02 3.99 -18.36
N ARG A 79 24.89 5.21 -17.91
CA ARG A 79 24.47 6.41 -18.67
C ARG A 79 25.30 7.64 -18.24
N PRO A 80 25.32 8.71 -19.05
CA PRO A 80 26.04 9.94 -18.70
C PRO A 80 25.66 10.52 -17.34
N PRO A 81 26.59 11.19 -16.63
CA PRO A 81 26.39 11.74 -15.30
C PRO A 81 25.23 12.74 -15.16
N ASP A 82 24.92 13.48 -16.21
CA ASP A 82 23.79 14.43 -16.26
C ASP A 82 22.43 13.75 -16.17
N GLN A 83 22.37 12.43 -16.42
CA GLN A 83 21.19 11.59 -16.28
C GLN A 83 21.01 10.97 -14.87
N VAL A 84 21.89 11.29 -13.91
CA VAL A 84 21.64 10.90 -12.51
C VAL A 84 20.37 11.61 -12.04
N SER A 85 19.33 10.83 -11.75
CA SER A 85 17.96 11.33 -11.75
C SER A 85 17.43 11.81 -10.40
N THR A 86 17.96 11.24 -9.29
CA THR A 86 17.49 11.61 -7.95
C THR A 86 18.45 12.59 -7.26
N PRO A 87 17.94 13.53 -6.45
CA PRO A 87 18.79 14.50 -5.74
C PRO A 87 19.82 13.82 -4.84
N GLU A 88 19.44 12.74 -4.16
CA GLU A 88 20.29 12.00 -3.24
C GLU A 88 21.42 11.26 -3.97
N ALA A 89 21.08 10.60 -5.08
CA ALA A 89 22.08 9.95 -5.93
C ALA A 89 23.05 10.98 -6.53
N ARG A 90 22.55 12.14 -6.98
CA ARG A 90 23.38 13.24 -7.50
C ARG A 90 24.34 13.76 -6.41
N THR A 91 23.82 14.00 -5.20
CA THR A 91 24.66 14.41 -4.07
C THR A 91 25.78 13.42 -3.78
N ASN A 92 25.48 12.11 -3.83
CA ASN A 92 26.49 11.09 -3.59
C ASN A 92 27.42 10.88 -4.78
N PHE A 93 26.96 11.11 -5.99
CA PHE A 93 27.82 11.15 -7.18
C PHE A 93 28.85 12.29 -7.09
N GLU A 94 28.44 13.48 -6.71
CA GLU A 94 29.32 14.65 -6.53
C GLU A 94 30.35 14.44 -5.41
N ARG A 95 30.11 13.52 -4.47
CA ARG A 95 31.05 13.14 -3.41
C ARG A 95 32.09 12.10 -3.85
N LEU A 96 32.08 11.61 -5.08
CA LEU A 96 33.06 10.67 -5.65
C LEU A 96 34.38 11.36 -6.00
N LYS A 97 34.88 12.21 -5.12
CA LYS A 97 36.18 12.91 -5.33
C LYS A 97 37.27 11.86 -5.45
N ASP A 98 38.19 12.05 -6.44
CA ASP A 98 39.35 11.20 -6.67
C ASP A 98 39.10 9.74 -7.07
N ILE A 99 37.84 9.35 -7.25
CA ILE A 99 37.46 8.03 -7.76
C ILE A 99 37.31 8.09 -9.27
N ARG A 100 37.96 7.15 -9.96
CA ARG A 100 37.85 7.03 -11.42
C ARG A 100 36.42 6.67 -11.82
N VAL A 101 35.81 7.52 -12.65
CA VAL A 101 34.48 7.28 -13.23
C VAL A 101 34.64 7.00 -14.72
N LEU A 102 34.03 5.92 -15.20
CA LEU A 102 33.93 5.51 -16.60
C LEU A 102 32.48 5.61 -17.04
N GLU A 103 32.27 5.88 -18.32
CA GLU A 103 30.94 6.02 -18.91
C GLU A 103 30.78 5.11 -20.14
N GLY A 104 29.58 4.55 -20.29
CA GLY A 104 29.18 3.84 -21.49
C GLY A 104 29.72 2.41 -21.62
N LEU A 105 29.24 1.73 -22.65
CA LEU A 105 29.56 0.33 -22.94
C LEU A 105 30.98 0.12 -23.47
N ASP A 106 31.57 1.09 -24.17
CA ASP A 106 32.88 0.94 -24.83
C ASP A 106 34.02 0.61 -23.86
N ARG A 107 33.84 0.83 -22.58
CA ARG A 107 34.81 0.57 -21.51
C ARG A 107 34.40 -0.51 -20.52
N SER A 108 33.20 -1.09 -20.68
CA SER A 108 32.64 -2.04 -19.72
C SER A 108 33.35 -3.36 -19.68
N GLU A 109 33.54 -4.01 -20.81
CA GLU A 109 34.15 -5.33 -20.89
C GLU A 109 35.60 -5.37 -20.36
N GLY A 110 36.42 -4.41 -20.76
CA GLY A 110 37.80 -4.30 -20.27
C GLY A 110 37.87 -4.02 -18.77
N SER A 111 36.96 -3.20 -18.24
CA SER A 111 36.91 -2.88 -16.81
C SER A 111 36.41 -4.07 -15.97
N MET A 112 35.46 -4.84 -16.48
CA MET A 112 34.96 -6.04 -15.81
C MET A 112 36.04 -7.15 -15.80
N ALA A 113 36.77 -7.32 -16.89
CA ALA A 113 37.87 -8.27 -16.96
C ALA A 113 39.01 -7.96 -15.97
N ASP A 114 39.30 -6.68 -15.73
CA ASP A 114 40.36 -6.19 -14.83
C ASP A 114 39.97 -6.21 -13.35
N ALA A 115 38.67 -6.31 -13.02
CA ALA A 115 38.18 -6.28 -11.64
C ALA A 115 38.45 -7.56 -10.87
N ASP A 116 38.63 -7.47 -9.56
CA ASP A 116 38.64 -8.59 -8.62
C ASP A 116 37.26 -8.85 -8.01
N LEU A 117 36.46 -7.79 -7.89
CA LEU A 117 35.08 -7.80 -7.44
C LEU A 117 34.24 -6.82 -8.26
N ILE A 118 33.05 -7.23 -8.66
CA ILE A 118 32.04 -6.35 -9.26
C ILE A 118 30.92 -6.11 -8.23
N ILE A 119 30.59 -4.85 -7.98
CA ILE A 119 29.42 -4.45 -7.23
C ILE A 119 28.34 -4.03 -8.24
N ASP A 120 27.25 -4.78 -8.27
CA ASP A 120 26.09 -4.54 -9.11
C ASP A 120 25.12 -3.58 -8.40
N ALA A 121 25.20 -2.32 -8.72
CA ALA A 121 24.32 -1.23 -8.28
C ALA A 121 23.56 -0.62 -9.48
N LEU A 122 23.25 -1.45 -10.48
CA LEU A 122 22.75 -1.00 -11.77
C LEU A 122 21.25 -0.70 -11.72
N LEU A 123 20.46 -1.65 -11.23
CA LEU A 123 18.99 -1.59 -11.18
C LEU A 123 18.47 -2.15 -9.85
N GLY A 124 17.58 -1.42 -9.20
CA GLY A 124 16.86 -1.87 -7.99
C GLY A 124 15.47 -2.44 -8.31
N ILE A 125 14.61 -2.49 -7.29
CA ILE A 125 13.20 -2.90 -7.42
C ILE A 125 12.40 -1.86 -8.22
N GLY A 126 11.45 -2.32 -9.04
CA GLY A 126 10.54 -1.42 -9.78
C GLY A 126 10.77 -1.40 -11.29
N ILE A 127 11.50 -2.41 -11.80
CA ILE A 127 11.59 -2.62 -13.25
C ILE A 127 10.31 -3.30 -13.71
N GLU A 128 9.64 -2.67 -14.67
CA GLU A 128 8.47 -3.25 -15.36
C GLU A 128 8.81 -3.47 -16.83
N GLY A 129 8.56 -4.68 -17.32
CA GLY A 129 8.77 -5.04 -18.72
C GLY A 129 10.21 -5.43 -19.07
N PRO A 130 10.54 -5.54 -20.39
CA PRO A 130 11.83 -5.98 -20.85
C PRO A 130 12.93 -4.94 -20.57
N LEU A 131 14.12 -5.45 -20.22
CA LEU A 131 15.28 -4.58 -19.98
C LEU A 131 15.71 -3.87 -21.27
N ARG A 132 15.91 -2.56 -21.15
CA ARG A 132 16.41 -1.71 -22.26
C ARG A 132 17.93 -1.61 -22.20
N GLU A 133 18.55 -1.33 -23.36
CA GLU A 133 19.97 -1.00 -23.39
C GLU A 133 20.27 0.35 -22.71
N PRO A 134 21.39 0.50 -22.05
CA PRO A 134 22.57 -0.39 -21.98
C PRO A 134 22.50 -1.45 -20.87
N PHE A 135 21.45 -1.48 -20.06
CA PHE A 135 21.35 -2.33 -18.86
C PHE A 135 21.45 -3.82 -19.18
N ALA A 136 20.75 -4.29 -20.21
CA ALA A 136 20.76 -5.69 -20.59
C ALA A 136 22.16 -6.15 -21.00
N THR A 137 22.90 -5.33 -21.73
CA THR A 137 24.28 -5.62 -22.13
C THR A 137 25.24 -5.65 -20.95
N LEU A 138 25.17 -4.63 -20.04
CA LEU A 138 26.00 -4.62 -18.85
C LEU A 138 25.78 -5.82 -17.94
N ILE A 139 24.53 -6.29 -17.77
CA ILE A 139 24.23 -7.50 -16.99
C ILE A 139 24.84 -8.74 -17.66
N ARG A 140 24.75 -8.87 -18.99
CA ARG A 140 25.38 -10.01 -19.72
C ARG A 140 26.88 -10.00 -19.54
N GLU A 141 27.54 -8.85 -19.65
CA GLU A 141 28.99 -8.71 -19.50
C GLU A 141 29.42 -8.99 -18.05
N MET A 142 28.71 -8.49 -17.03
CA MET A 142 28.98 -8.84 -15.63
C MET A 142 28.94 -10.37 -15.44
N ASN A 143 27.89 -11.02 -15.93
CA ASN A 143 27.77 -12.47 -15.83
C ASN A 143 28.85 -13.24 -16.61
N ALA A 144 29.29 -12.75 -17.76
CA ALA A 144 30.31 -13.36 -18.60
C ALA A 144 31.73 -13.13 -18.07
N SER A 145 31.95 -12.13 -17.22
CA SER A 145 33.28 -11.78 -16.69
C SER A 145 33.95 -12.88 -15.85
N GLY A 146 33.17 -13.82 -15.31
CA GLY A 146 33.62 -14.84 -14.36
C GLY A 146 34.05 -14.31 -12.99
N LYS A 147 33.81 -13.02 -12.72
CA LYS A 147 34.16 -12.37 -11.45
C LYS A 147 33.10 -12.60 -10.40
N ALA A 148 33.47 -12.45 -9.11
CA ALA A 148 32.49 -12.42 -8.06
C ALA A 148 31.65 -11.16 -8.18
N ILE A 149 30.31 -11.31 -8.04
CA ILE A 149 29.35 -10.20 -8.08
C ILE A 149 28.69 -10.07 -6.70
N LEU A 150 28.62 -8.83 -6.20
CA LEU A 150 27.85 -8.41 -5.03
C LEU A 150 26.75 -7.47 -5.49
N SER A 151 25.47 -7.88 -5.40
CA SER A 151 24.36 -7.02 -5.81
C SER A 151 23.83 -6.16 -4.67
N VAL A 152 23.45 -4.93 -5.01
CA VAL A 152 22.84 -3.93 -4.13
C VAL A 152 21.33 -4.01 -4.23
N ASP A 153 20.66 -4.20 -3.12
CA ASP A 153 19.22 -4.34 -2.91
C ASP A 153 18.61 -5.58 -3.57
N VAL A 154 18.74 -5.73 -4.86
CA VAL A 154 18.34 -6.92 -5.64
C VAL A 154 19.33 -7.18 -6.76
N PRO A 155 19.44 -8.41 -7.25
CA PRO A 155 20.15 -8.66 -8.51
C PRO A 155 19.55 -7.84 -9.64
N SER A 156 20.35 -7.04 -10.32
CA SER A 156 19.85 -6.23 -11.44
C SER A 156 19.17 -7.12 -12.47
N GLY A 157 17.93 -6.73 -12.84
CA GLY A 157 17.10 -7.53 -13.73
C GLY A 157 16.25 -8.59 -13.03
N LEU A 158 16.12 -8.59 -11.69
CA LEU A 158 15.19 -9.47 -10.97
C LEU A 158 13.79 -9.38 -11.59
N GLY A 159 13.19 -10.52 -11.96
CA GLY A 159 11.91 -10.59 -12.67
C GLY A 159 11.98 -10.36 -14.19
N ALA A 160 13.15 -10.07 -14.75
CA ALA A 160 13.39 -9.86 -16.17
C ALA A 160 14.50 -10.80 -16.70
N ASN A 161 14.88 -10.63 -17.98
CA ASN A 161 16.00 -11.35 -18.60
C ASN A 161 16.81 -10.36 -19.46
N PRO A 162 18.17 -10.30 -19.29
CA PRO A 162 19.00 -11.07 -18.38
C PRO A 162 18.88 -10.61 -16.92
N ILE A 163 19.24 -11.49 -15.97
CA ILE A 163 19.39 -11.20 -14.54
C ILE A 163 20.86 -11.33 -14.13
N ALA A 164 21.36 -10.46 -13.27
CA ALA A 164 22.68 -10.57 -12.66
C ALA A 164 22.76 -11.83 -11.78
N LYS A 165 23.92 -12.48 -11.74
CA LYS A 165 24.16 -13.71 -10.98
C LYS A 165 25.12 -13.47 -9.82
N PRO A 166 24.67 -12.83 -8.74
CA PRO A 166 25.54 -12.49 -7.63
C PRO A 166 25.88 -13.72 -6.79
N LYS A 167 27.06 -13.66 -6.14
CA LYS A 167 27.41 -14.56 -5.05
C LYS A 167 26.72 -14.16 -3.75
N VAL A 168 26.55 -12.85 -3.55
CA VAL A 168 25.88 -12.26 -2.38
C VAL A 168 25.01 -11.10 -2.84
N THR A 169 23.84 -10.95 -2.26
CA THR A 169 23.00 -9.76 -2.41
C THR A 169 22.78 -9.11 -1.03
N VAL A 170 23.08 -7.81 -0.91
CA VAL A 170 22.75 -7.00 0.28
C VAL A 170 21.42 -6.31 -0.01
N THR A 171 20.37 -6.74 0.65
CA THR A 171 19.02 -6.20 0.46
C THR A 171 18.61 -5.35 1.67
N MET A 172 17.91 -4.24 1.40
CA MET A 172 17.60 -3.23 2.40
C MET A 172 16.28 -3.55 3.11
N HIS A 173 16.25 -3.45 4.43
CA HIS A 173 15.10 -3.62 5.32
C HIS A 173 14.53 -5.05 5.39
N ASP A 174 14.20 -5.69 4.25
CA ASP A 174 13.72 -7.08 4.15
C ASP A 174 14.03 -7.65 2.75
N ALA A 175 14.03 -8.97 2.62
CA ALA A 175 14.16 -9.65 1.34
C ALA A 175 12.97 -9.31 0.43
N LYS A 176 13.24 -9.04 -0.85
CA LYS A 176 12.21 -8.66 -1.82
C LYS A 176 11.52 -9.90 -2.41
N GLU A 177 10.27 -9.72 -2.79
CA GLU A 177 9.53 -10.76 -3.51
C GLU A 177 10.28 -11.17 -4.79
N GLY A 178 10.33 -12.47 -5.06
CA GLY A 178 11.06 -13.04 -6.21
C GLY A 178 12.54 -13.35 -5.95
N MET A 179 13.13 -12.90 -4.84
CA MET A 179 14.48 -13.31 -4.46
C MET A 179 14.49 -14.74 -3.94
N THR A 180 15.42 -15.53 -4.45
CA THR A 180 15.71 -16.89 -3.99
C THR A 180 17.22 -17.09 -3.89
N PRO A 181 17.72 -18.08 -3.16
CA PRO A 181 19.18 -18.38 -3.15
C PRO A 181 19.77 -18.66 -4.53
N GLU A 182 18.98 -19.18 -5.45
CA GLU A 182 19.41 -19.54 -6.82
C GLU A 182 19.66 -18.31 -7.69
N ASN A 183 18.85 -17.23 -7.51
CA ASN A 183 18.98 -16.02 -8.33
C ASN A 183 19.68 -14.86 -7.60
N SER A 184 19.76 -14.89 -6.27
CA SER A 184 20.30 -13.80 -5.44
C SER A 184 21.57 -14.19 -4.66
N GLY A 185 21.98 -15.47 -4.74
CA GLY A 185 23.08 -15.98 -3.93
C GLY A 185 22.76 -15.92 -2.43
N THR A 186 23.77 -15.64 -1.61
CA THR A 186 23.56 -15.44 -0.17
C THR A 186 22.88 -14.09 0.08
N ILE A 187 21.64 -14.11 0.58
CA ILE A 187 20.88 -12.89 0.89
C ILE A 187 21.31 -12.37 2.27
N ARG A 188 21.75 -11.11 2.32
CA ARG A 188 22.10 -10.37 3.54
C ARG A 188 21.13 -9.22 3.70
N ILE A 189 20.27 -9.27 4.71
CA ILE A 189 19.33 -8.19 5.02
C ILE A 189 20.09 -7.13 5.84
N ALA A 190 20.08 -5.89 5.35
CA ALA A 190 20.66 -4.74 6.02
C ALA A 190 19.59 -3.87 6.67
N ASP A 191 19.80 -3.54 7.93
CA ASP A 191 19.03 -2.47 8.60
C ASP A 191 19.60 -1.12 8.12
N ILE A 192 18.79 -0.36 7.41
CA ILE A 192 19.17 0.96 6.88
C ILE A 192 18.70 2.12 7.77
N GLY A 193 18.13 1.82 8.94
CA GLY A 193 17.71 2.82 9.90
C GLY A 193 16.27 3.33 9.72
N ILE A 194 15.39 2.56 9.08
CA ILE A 194 13.94 2.84 9.11
C ILE A 194 13.41 2.47 10.49
N PRO A 195 12.89 3.44 11.28
CA PRO A 195 12.39 3.14 12.61
C PRO A 195 11.22 2.14 12.54
N ALA A 196 11.21 1.14 13.44
CA ALA A 196 10.15 0.13 13.49
C ALA A 196 8.75 0.75 13.63
N GLN A 197 8.65 1.91 14.28
CA GLN A 197 7.41 2.67 14.39
C GLN A 197 6.90 3.15 13.02
N VAL A 198 7.79 3.60 12.13
CA VAL A 198 7.44 4.03 10.75
C VAL A 198 6.87 2.86 9.96
N ALA A 199 7.48 1.68 10.06
CA ALA A 199 6.99 0.48 9.38
C ALA A 199 5.58 0.07 9.84
N ARG A 200 5.22 0.37 11.10
CA ARG A 200 3.90 0.09 11.68
C ARG A 200 2.88 1.22 11.51
N THR A 201 3.29 2.40 11.09
CA THR A 201 2.41 3.57 10.96
C THR A 201 1.91 3.70 9.52
N ILE A 202 0.61 3.97 9.39
CA ILE A 202 -0.02 4.34 8.12
C ILE A 202 0.28 5.82 7.85
N GLY A 203 0.75 6.13 6.66
CA GLY A 203 1.14 7.48 6.26
C GLY A 203 0.84 7.76 4.79
N PRO A 204 1.30 8.90 4.25
CA PRO A 204 1.04 9.28 2.86
C PRO A 204 1.70 8.33 1.84
N GLY A 205 2.66 7.53 2.26
CA GLY A 205 3.25 6.49 1.40
C GLY A 205 2.22 5.48 0.89
N GLU A 206 1.11 5.29 1.60
CA GLU A 206 0.02 4.38 1.18
C GLU A 206 -0.57 4.76 -0.18
N PHE A 207 -0.41 6.01 -0.64
CA PHE A 207 -0.82 6.42 -2.00
C PHE A 207 -0.01 5.77 -3.13
N ALA A 208 1.12 5.11 -2.81
CA ALA A 208 1.80 4.23 -3.77
C ALA A 208 0.95 3.01 -4.18
N LEU A 209 -0.07 2.67 -3.38
CA LEU A 209 -1.02 1.58 -3.64
C LEU A 209 -2.19 2.03 -4.52
N TYR A 210 -2.45 3.34 -4.64
CA TYR A 210 -3.65 3.84 -5.30
C TYR A 210 -3.66 3.47 -6.78
N PRO A 211 -4.70 2.77 -7.28
CA PRO A 211 -4.78 2.38 -8.68
C PRO A 211 -5.19 3.58 -9.53
N ARG A 212 -4.22 4.12 -10.26
CA ARG A 212 -4.47 5.23 -11.20
C ARG A 212 -5.22 4.72 -12.43
N ALA A 213 -6.22 5.47 -12.88
CA ALA A 213 -6.89 5.20 -14.13
C ALA A 213 -5.92 5.34 -15.32
N LEU A 214 -6.05 4.48 -16.31
CA LEU A 214 -5.30 4.63 -17.57
C LEU A 214 -5.89 5.77 -18.39
N PRO A 215 -5.09 6.48 -19.20
CA PRO A 215 -5.58 7.60 -20.02
C PRO A 215 -6.73 7.22 -20.96
N GLU A 216 -6.77 5.96 -21.41
CA GLU A 216 -7.80 5.41 -22.30
C GLU A 216 -8.97 4.76 -21.57
N SER A 217 -9.03 4.83 -20.24
CA SER A 217 -10.11 4.23 -19.45
C SER A 217 -11.47 4.85 -19.76
N HIS A 218 -12.50 4.02 -19.75
CA HIS A 218 -13.89 4.42 -19.95
C HIS A 218 -14.71 4.23 -18.67
N LYS A 219 -15.87 4.88 -18.59
CA LYS A 219 -16.84 4.78 -17.51
C LYS A 219 -17.10 3.31 -17.08
N GLY A 220 -16.95 3.03 -15.80
CA GLY A 220 -17.13 1.73 -15.18
C GLY A 220 -15.90 0.84 -15.16
N GLN A 221 -14.77 1.27 -15.72
CA GLN A 221 -13.51 0.49 -15.68
C GLN A 221 -12.66 0.78 -14.45
N ASN A 222 -12.94 1.87 -13.72
CA ASN A 222 -12.19 2.27 -12.53
C ASN A 222 -12.97 2.03 -11.23
N GLY A 223 -13.91 1.10 -11.26
CA GLY A 223 -14.63 0.60 -10.11
C GLY A 223 -16.12 0.97 -10.07
N SER A 224 -16.94 -0.05 -9.88
CA SER A 224 -18.38 0.03 -9.63
C SER A 224 -18.69 -0.57 -8.27
N LEU A 225 -19.23 0.25 -7.35
CA LEU A 225 -19.57 -0.16 -5.98
C LEU A 225 -21.08 -0.33 -5.84
N LEU A 226 -21.51 -1.51 -5.35
CA LEU A 226 -22.86 -1.68 -4.82
C LEU A 226 -22.90 -1.36 -3.34
N ILE A 227 -23.81 -0.50 -2.94
CA ILE A 227 -24.08 -0.12 -1.56
C ILE A 227 -25.44 -0.69 -1.17
N VAL A 228 -25.49 -1.55 -0.14
CA VAL A 228 -26.71 -2.09 0.46
C VAL A 228 -26.87 -1.43 1.83
N ALA A 229 -27.64 -0.37 1.88
CA ALA A 229 -27.69 0.51 3.06
C ALA A 229 -29.04 1.25 3.16
N GLY A 230 -29.29 1.85 4.31
CA GLY A 230 -30.48 2.65 4.54
C GLY A 230 -31.72 1.82 4.89
N GLY A 231 -32.78 2.53 5.18
CA GLY A 231 -34.07 2.04 5.68
C GLY A 231 -34.55 3.03 6.71
N PRO A 232 -34.44 2.75 8.03
CA PRO A 232 -34.75 3.73 9.07
C PRO A 232 -33.90 5.01 9.01
N PHE A 233 -32.67 4.90 8.47
CA PHE A 233 -31.71 6.00 8.39
C PHE A 233 -31.36 6.29 6.93
N THR A 234 -31.83 7.42 6.41
CA THR A 234 -31.69 7.79 4.98
C THR A 234 -30.37 8.47 4.66
N GLY A 235 -29.65 9.05 5.62
CA GLY A 235 -28.38 9.75 5.39
C GLY A 235 -27.19 8.80 5.18
N ALA A 236 -27.17 7.66 5.87
CA ALA A 236 -26.05 6.74 5.84
C ALA A 236 -25.68 6.24 4.42
N PRO A 237 -26.63 5.76 3.57
CA PRO A 237 -26.28 5.33 2.22
C PRO A 237 -25.67 6.45 1.37
N ALA A 238 -26.13 7.70 1.56
CA ALA A 238 -25.56 8.84 0.85
C ALA A 238 -24.12 9.14 1.27
N LEU A 239 -23.83 9.08 2.57
CA LEU A 239 -22.46 9.28 3.10
C LEU A 239 -21.50 8.19 2.63
N VAL A 240 -21.94 6.92 2.58
CA VAL A 240 -21.16 5.83 1.98
C VAL A 240 -20.88 6.12 0.50
N ALA A 241 -21.89 6.54 -0.25
CA ALA A 241 -21.73 6.85 -1.67
C ALA A 241 -20.78 8.03 -1.91
N MET A 242 -20.89 9.10 -1.12
CA MET A 242 -19.97 10.25 -1.18
C MET A 242 -18.54 9.83 -0.84
N GLY A 243 -18.33 8.97 0.15
CA GLY A 243 -17.03 8.42 0.51
C GLY A 243 -16.40 7.64 -0.64
N ALA A 244 -17.18 6.79 -1.32
CA ALA A 244 -16.70 5.99 -2.45
C ALA A 244 -16.35 6.87 -3.67
N LEU A 245 -17.23 7.82 -4.03
CA LEU A 245 -16.97 8.78 -5.12
C LEU A 245 -15.75 9.66 -4.81
N GLY A 246 -15.60 10.10 -3.54
CA GLY A 246 -14.45 10.88 -3.09
C GLY A 246 -13.12 10.13 -3.23
N MET A 247 -13.15 8.81 -3.20
CA MET A 247 -11.96 7.95 -3.47
C MET A 247 -11.86 7.49 -4.93
N GLY A 248 -12.65 8.07 -5.84
CA GLY A 248 -12.54 7.89 -7.27
C GLY A 248 -13.19 6.62 -7.82
N ALA A 249 -14.24 6.09 -7.18
CA ALA A 249 -15.10 5.09 -7.80
C ALA A 249 -15.87 5.73 -8.99
N ASP A 250 -15.92 5.03 -10.12
CA ASP A 250 -16.62 5.54 -11.32
C ASP A 250 -18.14 5.53 -11.15
N LEU A 251 -18.68 4.49 -10.52
CA LEU A 251 -20.11 4.26 -10.36
C LEU A 251 -20.43 3.82 -8.94
N VAL A 252 -21.51 4.39 -8.39
CA VAL A 252 -22.10 3.93 -7.13
C VAL A 252 -23.56 3.58 -7.34
N HIS A 253 -23.89 2.32 -7.07
CA HIS A 253 -25.24 1.77 -7.09
C HIS A 253 -25.71 1.60 -5.65
N ILE A 254 -26.88 2.14 -5.30
CA ILE A 254 -27.40 2.11 -3.94
C ILE A 254 -28.69 1.31 -3.93
N ALA A 255 -28.67 0.09 -3.39
CA ALA A 255 -29.85 -0.71 -3.11
C ALA A 255 -30.34 -0.34 -1.71
N THR A 256 -31.51 0.28 -1.64
CA THR A 256 -32.10 0.79 -0.38
C THR A 256 -33.61 0.55 -0.37
N PRO A 257 -34.24 0.31 0.82
CA PRO A 257 -35.68 0.17 0.92
C PRO A 257 -36.45 1.31 0.25
N ALA A 258 -37.58 1.00 -0.38
CA ALA A 258 -38.35 1.92 -1.23
C ALA A 258 -38.66 3.26 -0.57
N LEU A 259 -38.97 3.27 0.74
CA LEU A 259 -39.24 4.53 1.46
C LEU A 259 -38.04 5.46 1.59
N ALA A 260 -36.84 4.91 1.58
CA ALA A 260 -35.62 5.70 1.64
C ALA A 260 -35.15 6.13 0.24
N ALA A 261 -35.54 5.43 -0.82
CA ALA A 261 -34.95 5.53 -2.14
C ALA A 261 -35.06 6.95 -2.75
N GLU A 262 -36.24 7.57 -2.73
CA GLU A 262 -36.43 8.93 -3.24
C GLU A 262 -35.62 9.97 -2.46
N ILE A 263 -35.60 9.82 -1.14
CA ILE A 263 -34.81 10.72 -0.26
C ILE A 263 -33.31 10.58 -0.59
N VAL A 264 -32.81 9.36 -0.68
CA VAL A 264 -31.41 9.09 -0.99
C VAL A 264 -31.05 9.62 -2.39
N ALA A 265 -31.91 9.40 -3.39
CA ALA A 265 -31.72 9.90 -4.74
C ALA A 265 -31.65 11.44 -4.80
N SER A 266 -32.36 12.13 -3.93
CA SER A 266 -32.37 13.60 -3.88
C SER A 266 -31.07 14.23 -3.38
N TYR A 267 -30.19 13.47 -2.71
CA TYR A 267 -28.94 13.99 -2.18
C TYR A 267 -27.87 14.23 -3.25
N SER A 268 -27.87 13.48 -4.35
CA SER A 268 -26.90 13.71 -5.41
C SER A 268 -27.33 13.12 -6.77
N PRO A 269 -27.13 13.87 -7.89
CA PRO A 269 -27.35 13.34 -9.25
C PRO A 269 -26.36 12.24 -9.63
N ASN A 270 -25.31 12.02 -8.85
CA ASN A 270 -24.29 11.00 -9.11
C ASN A 270 -24.67 9.61 -8.55
N PHE A 271 -25.77 9.52 -7.78
CA PHE A 271 -26.21 8.27 -7.18
C PHE A 271 -27.14 7.50 -8.12
N ILE A 272 -26.87 6.21 -8.32
CA ILE A 272 -27.74 5.31 -9.07
C ILE A 272 -28.51 4.48 -8.03
N VAL A 273 -29.74 4.93 -7.72
CA VAL A 273 -30.54 4.34 -6.64
C VAL A 273 -31.46 3.27 -7.19
N HIS A 274 -31.45 2.12 -6.55
CA HIS A 274 -32.31 0.96 -6.82
C HIS A 274 -33.26 0.77 -5.62
N PRO A 275 -34.56 1.09 -5.78
CA PRO A 275 -35.53 0.87 -4.72
C PRO A 275 -35.77 -0.62 -4.50
N LEU A 276 -35.63 -1.06 -3.24
CA LEU A 276 -35.99 -2.39 -2.76
C LEU A 276 -37.44 -2.41 -2.28
N VAL A 277 -37.97 -3.60 -1.94
CA VAL A 277 -39.37 -3.71 -1.49
C VAL A 277 -39.53 -3.16 -0.05
N GLY A 278 -40.56 -2.37 0.18
CA GLY A 278 -41.03 -1.98 1.51
C GLY A 278 -40.17 -0.96 2.27
N HIS A 279 -40.17 -1.11 3.61
CA HIS A 279 -39.61 -0.14 4.55
C HIS A 279 -38.24 -0.56 5.13
N ARG A 280 -37.88 -1.82 4.96
CA ARG A 280 -36.67 -2.46 5.51
C ARG A 280 -36.12 -3.46 4.52
N LEU A 281 -34.87 -3.78 4.64
CA LEU A 281 -34.25 -4.88 3.92
C LEU A 281 -34.87 -6.22 4.38
N LEU A 282 -35.40 -6.99 3.43
CA LEU A 282 -36.05 -8.26 3.66
C LEU A 282 -35.52 -9.35 2.71
N ASN A 283 -35.81 -10.60 3.00
CA ASN A 283 -35.32 -11.72 2.20
C ASN A 283 -35.85 -11.70 0.74
N GLU A 284 -36.97 -11.05 0.49
CA GLU A 284 -37.54 -10.83 -0.86
C GLU A 284 -36.60 -9.97 -1.74
N ASP A 285 -35.74 -9.15 -1.14
CA ASP A 285 -34.81 -8.29 -1.83
C ASP A 285 -33.52 -9.03 -2.26
N LEU A 286 -33.30 -10.24 -1.75
CA LEU A 286 -32.03 -10.96 -1.91
C LEU A 286 -31.67 -11.17 -3.39
N GLU A 287 -32.61 -11.60 -4.22
CA GLU A 287 -32.39 -11.90 -5.62
C GLU A 287 -31.93 -10.62 -6.38
N VAL A 288 -32.62 -9.50 -6.20
CA VAL A 288 -32.30 -8.22 -6.82
C VAL A 288 -30.92 -7.74 -6.38
N ILE A 289 -30.59 -7.88 -5.09
CA ILE A 289 -29.27 -7.48 -4.57
C ILE A 289 -28.17 -8.34 -5.19
N LEU A 290 -28.38 -9.65 -5.34
CA LEU A 290 -27.40 -10.54 -5.96
C LEU A 290 -27.20 -10.25 -7.45
N GLU A 291 -28.26 -9.90 -8.18
CA GLU A 291 -28.16 -9.45 -9.58
C GLU A 291 -27.33 -8.15 -9.71
N LEU A 292 -27.54 -7.20 -8.81
CA LEU A 292 -26.76 -5.96 -8.77
C LEU A 292 -25.30 -6.24 -8.38
N ALA A 293 -25.08 -7.09 -7.37
CA ALA A 293 -23.73 -7.46 -6.92
C ALA A 293 -22.93 -8.19 -8.01
N ALA A 294 -23.58 -8.98 -8.86
CA ALA A 294 -22.90 -9.65 -9.98
C ALA A 294 -22.25 -8.65 -10.95
N LYS A 295 -22.86 -7.47 -11.13
CA LYS A 295 -22.42 -6.40 -12.03
C LYS A 295 -21.44 -5.41 -11.37
N ALA A 296 -21.34 -5.42 -10.04
CA ALA A 296 -20.44 -4.57 -9.28
C ALA A 296 -19.06 -5.22 -9.11
N ASP A 297 -18.04 -4.41 -8.79
CA ASP A 297 -16.68 -4.87 -8.50
C ASP A 297 -16.48 -5.12 -7.00
N ALA A 298 -17.23 -4.42 -6.14
CA ALA A 298 -17.26 -4.62 -4.69
C ALA A 298 -18.62 -4.27 -4.10
N VAL A 299 -18.85 -4.67 -2.84
CA VAL A 299 -20.09 -4.40 -2.10
C VAL A 299 -19.76 -3.72 -0.77
N ALA A 300 -20.50 -2.66 -0.44
CA ALA A 300 -20.55 -2.06 0.89
C ALA A 300 -21.92 -2.34 1.51
N ILE A 301 -21.97 -2.88 2.75
CA ILE A 301 -23.23 -3.29 3.36
C ILE A 301 -23.28 -2.93 4.85
N GLY A 302 -24.43 -2.45 5.31
CA GLY A 302 -24.71 -2.31 6.74
C GLY A 302 -25.18 -0.95 7.22
N PRO A 303 -24.57 0.18 6.81
CA PRO A 303 -24.92 1.49 7.31
C PRO A 303 -26.42 1.80 7.19
N GLY A 304 -27.06 2.10 8.31
CA GLY A 304 -28.45 2.55 8.35
C GLY A 304 -29.53 1.51 8.05
N LEU A 305 -29.21 0.23 8.00
CA LEU A 305 -30.18 -0.86 7.74
C LEU A 305 -31.13 -1.12 8.91
N GLY A 306 -30.68 -0.87 10.14
CA GLY A 306 -31.36 -1.22 11.37
C GLY A 306 -31.16 -2.69 11.77
N ASP A 307 -31.55 -2.99 13.01
CA ASP A 307 -31.27 -4.25 13.70
C ASP A 307 -32.44 -5.24 13.77
N ALA A 308 -33.47 -5.05 12.92
CA ALA A 308 -34.59 -5.97 12.86
C ALA A 308 -34.13 -7.39 12.47
N VAL A 309 -34.69 -8.42 13.12
CA VAL A 309 -34.27 -9.82 12.95
C VAL A 309 -34.28 -10.25 11.48
N GLY A 310 -35.30 -9.90 10.71
CA GLY A 310 -35.38 -10.19 9.26
C GLY A 310 -34.29 -9.49 8.46
N THR A 311 -34.01 -8.22 8.77
CA THR A 311 -32.92 -7.43 8.14
C THR A 311 -31.57 -8.08 8.39
N LEU A 312 -31.25 -8.42 9.64
CA LEU A 312 -29.98 -9.08 9.98
C LEU A 312 -29.83 -10.46 9.30
N ALA A 313 -30.94 -11.22 9.18
CA ALA A 313 -30.94 -12.49 8.47
C ALA A 313 -30.65 -12.31 6.97
N THR A 314 -31.25 -11.30 6.33
CA THR A 314 -31.03 -10.97 4.93
C THR A 314 -29.59 -10.48 4.69
N VAL A 315 -29.05 -9.64 5.57
CA VAL A 315 -27.63 -9.23 5.53
C VAL A 315 -26.70 -10.44 5.52
N ARG A 316 -26.94 -11.43 6.40
CA ARG A 316 -26.14 -12.67 6.40
C ARG A 316 -26.26 -13.44 5.09
N ALA A 317 -27.49 -13.54 4.54
CA ALA A 317 -27.72 -14.21 3.27
C ALA A 317 -26.98 -13.52 2.10
N VAL A 318 -27.00 -12.18 2.06
CA VAL A 318 -26.24 -11.39 1.06
C VAL A 318 -24.75 -11.66 1.19
N ILE A 319 -24.18 -11.47 2.40
CA ILE A 319 -22.73 -11.66 2.63
C ILE A 319 -22.30 -13.09 2.27
N LYS A 320 -23.10 -14.09 2.64
CA LYS A 320 -22.83 -15.50 2.32
C LYS A 320 -22.79 -15.76 0.82
N SER A 321 -23.68 -15.14 0.05
CA SER A 321 -23.90 -15.43 -1.38
C SER A 321 -23.02 -14.60 -2.30
N VAL A 322 -22.49 -13.43 -1.88
CA VAL A 322 -21.69 -12.55 -2.72
C VAL A 322 -20.23 -13.02 -2.77
N ASP A 323 -19.66 -13.16 -3.98
CA ASP A 323 -18.25 -13.53 -4.21
C ASP A 323 -17.32 -12.33 -4.46
N LYS A 324 -17.86 -11.11 -4.43
CA LYS A 324 -17.10 -9.88 -4.61
C LYS A 324 -16.42 -9.46 -3.30
N PRO A 325 -15.37 -8.61 -3.36
CA PRO A 325 -14.85 -7.95 -2.15
C PRO A 325 -15.97 -7.20 -1.42
N ILE A 326 -15.98 -7.30 -0.09
CA ILE A 326 -17.03 -6.69 0.74
C ILE A 326 -16.41 -5.83 1.82
N VAL A 327 -16.95 -4.62 2.01
CA VAL A 327 -16.81 -3.88 3.27
C VAL A 327 -18.14 -3.93 4.02
N PHE A 328 -18.11 -4.25 5.30
CA PHE A 328 -19.30 -4.27 6.14
C PHE A 328 -19.11 -3.48 7.43
N ASP A 329 -20.11 -2.68 7.78
CA ASP A 329 -20.07 -1.76 8.91
C ASP A 329 -21.42 -1.80 9.68
N ALA A 330 -21.47 -1.17 10.81
CA ALA A 330 -22.69 -0.92 11.61
C ALA A 330 -23.56 -2.18 11.81
N ASP A 331 -24.80 -2.18 11.31
CA ASP A 331 -25.75 -3.27 11.52
C ASP A 331 -25.31 -4.59 10.87
N ALA A 332 -24.53 -4.54 9.79
CA ALA A 332 -23.96 -5.74 9.19
C ALA A 332 -22.90 -6.40 10.10
N ILE A 333 -22.16 -5.63 10.89
CA ILE A 333 -21.23 -6.18 11.89
C ILE A 333 -21.99 -7.01 12.92
N ARG A 334 -23.14 -6.50 13.40
CA ARG A 334 -24.02 -7.26 14.33
C ARG A 334 -24.58 -8.53 13.69
N ALA A 335 -24.98 -8.45 12.41
CA ALA A 335 -25.47 -9.61 11.68
C ALA A 335 -24.42 -10.71 11.56
N VAL A 336 -23.18 -10.34 11.17
CA VAL A 336 -22.03 -11.25 11.04
C VAL A 336 -21.64 -11.86 12.38
N GLY A 337 -21.65 -11.06 13.47
CA GLY A 337 -21.33 -11.54 14.81
C GLY A 337 -22.22 -12.69 15.29
N GLN A 338 -23.45 -12.82 14.77
CA GLN A 338 -24.35 -13.95 15.07
C GLN A 338 -23.95 -15.24 14.34
N GLU A 339 -23.26 -15.17 13.20
CA GLU A 339 -22.83 -16.32 12.39
C GLU A 339 -21.50 -16.00 11.67
N PRO A 340 -20.37 -15.88 12.39
CA PRO A 340 -19.09 -15.47 11.78
C PRO A 340 -18.56 -16.42 10.70
N THR A 341 -19.03 -17.66 10.68
CA THR A 341 -18.64 -18.69 9.70
C THR A 341 -18.95 -18.31 8.26
N ILE A 342 -19.90 -17.37 8.01
CA ILE A 342 -20.22 -16.86 6.68
C ILE A 342 -19.06 -16.10 6.03
N LEU A 343 -18.07 -15.68 6.81
CA LEU A 343 -16.86 -14.99 6.33
C LEU A 343 -15.83 -15.93 5.72
N ALA A 344 -16.01 -17.24 5.83
CA ALA A 344 -15.03 -18.20 5.32
C ALA A 344 -14.69 -17.94 3.85
N ARG A 345 -13.40 -17.73 3.54
CA ARG A 345 -12.86 -17.42 2.21
C ARG A 345 -13.36 -16.10 1.59
N LYS A 346 -13.97 -15.20 2.37
CA LYS A 346 -14.40 -13.89 1.86
C LYS A 346 -13.23 -12.90 1.82
N ARG A 347 -13.15 -12.12 0.77
CA ARG A 347 -12.29 -10.93 0.69
C ARG A 347 -13.03 -9.77 1.35
N ALA A 348 -12.91 -9.65 2.67
CA ALA A 348 -13.75 -8.73 3.42
C ALA A 348 -12.96 -7.77 4.31
N VAL A 349 -13.53 -6.58 4.52
CA VAL A 349 -13.12 -5.59 5.51
C VAL A 349 -14.28 -5.35 6.46
N ALA A 350 -14.04 -5.50 7.76
CA ALA A 350 -14.92 -5.00 8.80
C ALA A 350 -14.41 -3.68 9.34
N THR A 351 -15.30 -2.70 9.58
CA THR A 351 -14.92 -1.38 10.11
C THR A 351 -15.54 -1.10 11.48
N PRO A 352 -15.35 -1.97 12.51
CA PRO A 352 -15.98 -1.82 13.81
C PRO A 352 -15.41 -0.67 14.62
N HIS A 353 -16.23 0.02 15.42
CA HIS A 353 -15.78 0.65 16.65
C HIS A 353 -15.71 -0.38 17.80
N SER A 354 -15.22 0.01 18.98
CA SER A 354 -14.96 -0.94 20.09
C SER A 354 -16.17 -1.81 20.47
N ARG A 355 -17.41 -1.25 20.51
CA ARG A 355 -18.62 -2.01 20.84
C ARG A 355 -19.00 -3.00 19.73
N GLU A 356 -18.87 -2.58 18.48
CA GLU A 356 -19.08 -3.45 17.30
C GLU A 356 -18.03 -4.55 17.21
N PHE A 357 -16.79 -4.25 17.57
CA PHE A 357 -15.74 -5.26 17.65
C PHE A 357 -16.11 -6.37 18.67
N THR A 358 -16.63 -5.98 19.84
CA THR A 358 -17.12 -6.95 20.83
C THR A 358 -18.29 -7.75 20.29
N ALA A 359 -19.23 -7.12 19.58
CA ALA A 359 -20.36 -7.82 18.97
C ALA A 359 -19.92 -8.81 17.88
N LEU A 360 -18.88 -8.48 17.10
CA LEU A 360 -18.33 -9.33 16.05
C LEU A 360 -17.54 -10.53 16.59
N THR A 361 -16.77 -10.31 17.65
CA THR A 361 -15.72 -11.26 18.07
C THR A 361 -15.97 -11.91 19.43
N GLY A 362 -16.89 -11.36 20.23
CA GLY A 362 -17.06 -11.71 21.64
C GLY A 362 -15.96 -11.25 22.57
N LYS A 363 -14.91 -10.56 22.04
CA LYS A 363 -13.74 -10.12 22.81
C LYS A 363 -13.89 -8.65 23.23
N THR A 364 -13.49 -8.34 24.47
CA THR A 364 -13.36 -6.96 24.97
C THR A 364 -11.97 -6.43 24.68
N LEU A 365 -11.87 -5.11 24.48
CA LEU A 365 -10.62 -4.42 24.21
C LEU A 365 -10.08 -3.76 25.48
N PRO A 366 -8.80 -3.95 25.83
CA PRO A 366 -8.13 -3.24 26.94
C PRO A 366 -7.82 -1.78 26.54
N ASP A 367 -7.27 -1.00 27.50
CA ASP A 367 -6.87 0.39 27.19
C ASP A 367 -5.56 0.48 26.43
N SER A 368 -4.61 -0.43 26.66
CA SER A 368 -3.30 -0.46 26.02
C SER A 368 -3.42 -0.62 24.49
N LEU A 369 -2.81 0.27 23.74
CA LEU A 369 -2.80 0.25 22.27
C LEU A 369 -2.13 -1.03 21.72
N GLU A 370 -1.04 -1.45 22.33
CA GLU A 370 -0.30 -2.66 21.92
C GLU A 370 -1.13 -3.93 22.13
N GLU A 371 -1.82 -4.02 23.26
CA GLU A 371 -2.70 -5.15 23.54
C GLU A 371 -3.93 -5.15 22.62
N LYS A 372 -4.52 -3.96 22.35
CA LYS A 372 -5.59 -3.80 21.34
C LYS A 372 -5.12 -4.31 19.98
N ALA A 373 -3.95 -3.88 19.54
CA ALA A 373 -3.40 -4.27 18.24
C ALA A 373 -3.22 -5.79 18.14
N ARG A 374 -2.72 -6.43 19.20
CA ARG A 374 -2.59 -7.89 19.29
C ARG A 374 -3.96 -8.60 19.21
N ILE A 375 -4.95 -8.14 19.98
CA ILE A 375 -6.29 -8.73 19.98
C ILE A 375 -6.97 -8.57 18.62
N VAL A 376 -6.83 -7.41 17.98
CA VAL A 376 -7.36 -7.17 16.62
C VAL A 376 -6.69 -8.08 15.61
N GLN A 377 -5.37 -8.25 15.69
CA GLN A 377 -4.62 -9.16 14.81
C GLN A 377 -5.08 -10.62 14.97
N GLU A 378 -5.23 -11.08 16.20
CA GLU A 378 -5.74 -12.43 16.49
C GLU A 378 -7.17 -12.64 15.97
N ALA A 379 -8.03 -11.63 16.13
CA ALA A 379 -9.40 -11.68 15.64
C ALA A 379 -9.45 -11.69 14.10
N ALA A 380 -8.68 -10.84 13.44
CA ALA A 380 -8.56 -10.80 11.98
C ALA A 380 -8.08 -12.15 11.43
N ARG A 381 -7.08 -12.76 12.07
CA ARG A 381 -6.59 -14.11 11.72
C ARG A 381 -7.65 -15.18 11.90
N ALA A 382 -8.37 -15.17 13.02
CA ALA A 382 -9.39 -16.15 13.33
C ALA A 382 -10.59 -16.08 12.36
N LEU A 383 -10.97 -14.86 11.95
CA LEU A 383 -12.07 -14.61 11.01
C LEU A 383 -11.64 -14.73 9.54
N GLY A 384 -10.34 -14.68 9.25
CA GLY A 384 -9.79 -14.70 7.88
C GLY A 384 -10.11 -13.47 7.06
N ILE A 385 -10.28 -12.29 7.70
CA ILE A 385 -10.63 -11.02 7.07
C ILE A 385 -9.72 -9.88 7.53
N THR A 386 -9.83 -8.74 6.88
CA THR A 386 -9.24 -7.50 7.39
C THR A 386 -10.19 -6.83 8.38
N ILE A 387 -9.66 -6.38 9.52
CA ILE A 387 -10.37 -5.56 10.50
C ILE A 387 -9.71 -4.18 10.54
N LEU A 388 -10.51 -3.13 10.36
CA LEU A 388 -10.18 -1.74 10.64
C LEU A 388 -10.94 -1.32 11.89
N LEU A 389 -10.31 -1.48 13.06
CA LEU A 389 -10.89 -1.01 14.33
C LEU A 389 -10.79 0.52 14.40
N LYS A 390 -11.95 1.18 14.41
CA LYS A 390 -12.05 2.64 14.55
C LYS A 390 -11.77 3.08 16.00
N GLY A 391 -10.97 4.15 16.16
CA GLY A 391 -10.63 4.69 17.47
C GLY A 391 -9.90 6.03 17.41
N HIS A 392 -9.35 6.48 18.55
CA HIS A 392 -8.41 7.61 18.53
C HIS A 392 -7.16 7.32 17.70
N VAL A 393 -6.71 6.07 17.74
CA VAL A 393 -5.77 5.48 16.80
C VAL A 393 -6.49 4.30 16.17
N ASP A 394 -6.66 4.32 14.85
CA ASP A 394 -7.25 3.18 14.15
C ASP A 394 -6.22 2.05 14.05
N ILE A 395 -6.70 0.82 14.13
CA ILE A 395 -5.88 -0.39 14.00
C ILE A 395 -6.36 -1.17 12.80
N VAL A 396 -5.50 -1.35 11.81
CA VAL A 396 -5.78 -2.15 10.61
C VAL A 396 -4.98 -3.43 10.66
N SER A 397 -5.65 -4.58 10.61
CA SER A 397 -4.97 -5.89 10.58
C SER A 397 -5.66 -6.89 9.66
N ASP A 398 -4.85 -7.69 8.95
CA ASP A 398 -5.30 -8.86 8.17
C ASP A 398 -4.99 -10.20 8.88
N GLY A 399 -4.56 -10.13 10.15
CA GLY A 399 -4.14 -11.29 10.93
C GLY A 399 -2.66 -11.65 10.81
N THR A 400 -1.96 -11.15 9.78
CA THR A 400 -0.50 -11.26 9.59
C THR A 400 0.17 -9.93 9.82
N ARG A 401 -0.30 -8.90 9.14
CA ARG A 401 0.20 -7.52 9.22
C ARG A 401 -0.72 -6.69 10.11
N THR A 402 -0.15 -5.73 10.84
CA THR A 402 -0.90 -4.77 11.64
C THR A 402 -0.26 -3.41 11.51
N LYS A 403 -1.05 -2.41 11.12
CA LYS A 403 -0.63 -1.00 11.01
C LYS A 403 -1.57 -0.09 11.81
N LEU A 404 -1.05 1.06 12.23
CA LEU A 404 -1.72 2.06 13.06
C LEU A 404 -1.92 3.35 12.28
N ASN A 405 -3.12 3.91 12.31
CA ASN A 405 -3.44 5.19 11.70
C ASN A 405 -3.65 6.24 12.79
N TYR A 406 -2.88 7.33 12.69
CA TYR A 406 -2.93 8.45 13.63
C TYR A 406 -3.58 9.71 13.03
N THR A 407 -4.07 9.65 11.78
CA THR A 407 -4.79 10.76 11.17
C THR A 407 -6.20 10.86 11.73
N GLY A 408 -6.76 12.04 11.68
CA GLY A 408 -8.06 12.36 12.26
C GLY A 408 -7.94 13.12 13.57
N ASN A 409 -9.05 13.68 14.02
CA ASN A 409 -9.12 14.57 15.17
C ASN A 409 -10.42 14.37 15.95
N PRO A 410 -10.51 14.90 17.19
CA PRO A 410 -11.71 14.74 18.03
C PRO A 410 -13.01 15.30 17.42
N GLY A 411 -12.95 16.25 16.48
CA GLY A 411 -14.12 16.75 15.76
C GLY A 411 -14.83 15.69 14.92
N MET A 412 -14.11 14.63 14.53
CA MET A 412 -14.67 13.51 13.75
C MET A 412 -15.56 12.56 14.56
N THR A 413 -15.81 12.83 15.83
CA THR A 413 -16.79 12.08 16.65
C THR A 413 -18.23 12.35 16.24
N VAL A 414 -18.49 13.31 15.32
CA VAL A 414 -19.79 13.57 14.73
C VAL A 414 -20.32 12.36 13.96
N GLY A 415 -21.64 12.13 14.01
CA GLY A 415 -22.26 10.99 13.32
C GLY A 415 -22.05 11.03 11.82
N GLY A 416 -21.82 9.85 11.22
CA GLY A 416 -21.70 9.65 9.78
C GLY A 416 -20.27 9.60 9.22
N THR A 417 -19.24 9.99 9.97
CA THR A 417 -17.84 9.89 9.54
C THR A 417 -17.40 8.44 9.33
N GLY A 418 -17.98 7.51 10.08
CA GLY A 418 -17.82 6.07 9.88
C GLY A 418 -18.45 5.58 8.57
N ASP A 419 -19.61 6.12 8.18
CA ASP A 419 -20.26 5.81 6.90
C ASP A 419 -19.39 6.28 5.73
N VAL A 420 -18.79 7.48 5.84
CA VAL A 420 -17.82 8.00 4.85
C VAL A 420 -16.60 7.07 4.76
N LEU A 421 -16.06 6.60 5.90
CA LEU A 421 -14.95 5.64 5.92
C LEU A 421 -15.32 4.31 5.25
N CYS A 422 -16.51 3.76 5.56
CA CYS A 422 -17.03 2.56 4.90
C CYS A 422 -17.07 2.76 3.37
N GLY A 423 -17.56 3.92 2.92
CA GLY A 423 -17.57 4.31 1.53
C GLY A 423 -16.17 4.43 0.91
N ALA A 424 -15.25 5.08 1.61
CA ALA A 424 -13.87 5.23 1.14
C ALA A 424 -13.17 3.87 0.96
N VAL A 425 -13.34 2.95 1.91
CA VAL A 425 -12.83 1.58 1.80
C VAL A 425 -13.52 0.83 0.65
N GLY A 426 -14.85 0.94 0.53
CA GLY A 426 -15.62 0.33 -0.56
C GLY A 426 -15.19 0.82 -1.93
N GLY A 427 -14.95 2.14 -2.08
CA GLY A 427 -14.43 2.77 -3.29
C GLY A 427 -13.04 2.24 -3.68
N LEU A 428 -12.16 2.01 -2.71
CA LEU A 428 -10.84 1.43 -2.97
C LEU A 428 -10.92 -0.07 -3.31
N LEU A 429 -11.82 -0.83 -2.66
CA LEU A 429 -12.07 -2.22 -3.00
C LEU A 429 -12.59 -2.39 -4.42
N CYS A 430 -13.55 -1.56 -4.87
CA CYS A 430 -14.07 -1.65 -6.23
C CYS A 430 -13.04 -1.24 -7.29
N LYS A 431 -12.03 -0.46 -6.93
CA LYS A 431 -10.86 -0.14 -7.77
C LYS A 431 -9.83 -1.28 -7.81
N GLY A 432 -10.06 -2.40 -7.14
CA GLY A 432 -9.23 -3.59 -7.18
C GLY A 432 -8.17 -3.73 -6.08
N LEU A 433 -8.15 -2.85 -5.07
CA LEU A 433 -7.24 -3.03 -3.95
C LEU A 433 -7.60 -4.28 -3.13
N ALA A 434 -6.55 -4.93 -2.61
CA ALA A 434 -6.72 -5.97 -1.61
C ALA A 434 -7.34 -5.39 -0.31
N PRO A 435 -8.09 -6.19 0.48
CA PRO A 435 -8.78 -5.71 1.68
C PRO A 435 -7.91 -4.94 2.66
N PHE A 436 -6.69 -5.41 2.95
CA PHE A 436 -5.78 -4.73 3.86
C PHE A 436 -5.30 -3.37 3.32
N ASP A 437 -5.04 -3.31 2.02
CA ASP A 437 -4.55 -2.11 1.36
C ASP A 437 -5.67 -1.06 1.22
N ALA A 438 -6.89 -1.49 0.89
CA ALA A 438 -8.08 -0.63 0.88
C ALA A 438 -8.39 -0.07 2.28
N ALA A 439 -8.28 -0.88 3.32
CA ALA A 439 -8.53 -0.47 4.70
C ALA A 439 -7.52 0.57 5.18
N ARG A 440 -6.21 0.35 4.97
CA ARG A 440 -5.16 1.28 5.43
C ARG A 440 -5.17 2.61 4.67
N LEU A 441 -5.32 2.58 3.34
CA LEU A 441 -5.42 3.81 2.55
C LEU A 441 -6.73 4.56 2.83
N GLY A 442 -7.84 3.83 3.01
CA GLY A 442 -9.13 4.41 3.39
C GLY A 442 -9.09 5.08 4.77
N ALA A 443 -8.47 4.44 5.77
CA ALA A 443 -8.30 5.02 7.11
C ALA A 443 -7.49 6.32 7.07
N PHE A 444 -6.33 6.31 6.39
CA PHE A 444 -5.51 7.51 6.21
C PHE A 444 -6.29 8.62 5.52
N SER A 445 -6.91 8.32 4.39
CA SER A 445 -7.61 9.32 3.58
C SER A 445 -8.78 9.93 4.31
N ASN A 446 -9.59 9.13 5.01
CA ASN A 446 -10.73 9.61 5.79
C ASN A 446 -10.27 10.47 6.97
N GLY A 447 -9.24 10.05 7.71
CA GLY A 447 -8.69 10.82 8.82
C GLY A 447 -8.07 12.14 8.35
N HIS A 448 -7.25 12.11 7.29
CA HIS A 448 -6.63 13.33 6.74
C HIS A 448 -7.68 14.29 6.16
N ALA A 449 -8.72 13.79 5.49
CA ALA A 449 -9.87 14.60 5.05
C ALA A 449 -10.57 15.27 6.23
N GLY A 450 -10.73 14.55 7.35
CA GLY A 450 -11.23 15.11 8.61
C GLY A 450 -10.31 16.20 9.18
N ASP A 451 -9.01 16.06 9.08
CA ASP A 451 -8.04 17.07 9.52
C ASP A 451 -8.11 18.33 8.65
N LEU A 452 -8.31 18.18 7.34
CA LEU A 452 -8.54 19.31 6.43
C LEU A 452 -9.86 20.02 6.78
N ALA A 453 -10.94 19.29 7.03
CA ALA A 453 -12.22 19.84 7.45
C ALA A 453 -12.12 20.57 8.80
N PHE A 454 -11.39 20.01 9.76
CA PHE A 454 -11.19 20.61 11.10
C PHE A 454 -10.43 21.93 11.02
N LYS A 455 -9.44 22.07 10.16
CA LYS A 455 -8.72 23.34 9.93
C LYS A 455 -9.66 24.48 9.53
N VAL A 456 -10.78 24.15 8.84
CA VAL A 456 -11.74 25.14 8.35
C VAL A 456 -12.89 25.37 9.33
N LYS A 457 -13.43 24.31 9.93
CA LYS A 457 -14.68 24.34 10.71
C LYS A 457 -14.51 23.99 12.19
N SER A 458 -13.32 23.58 12.63
CA SER A 458 -13.05 23.12 13.99
C SER A 458 -14.07 22.04 14.41
N TYR A 459 -14.61 22.09 15.59
CA TYR A 459 -15.64 21.15 16.09
C TYR A 459 -17.02 21.28 15.40
N GLY A 460 -17.20 22.22 14.49
CA GLY A 460 -18.41 22.36 13.67
C GLY A 460 -18.36 21.59 12.35
N LEU A 461 -17.35 20.73 12.13
CA LEU A 461 -17.28 19.87 10.94
C LEU A 461 -18.41 18.83 10.97
N THR A 462 -18.81 18.38 9.77
CA THR A 462 -19.82 17.35 9.55
C THR A 462 -19.24 16.20 8.72
N ALA A 463 -19.94 15.07 8.65
CA ALA A 463 -19.51 13.96 7.81
C ALA A 463 -19.41 14.32 6.33
N THR A 464 -20.28 15.22 5.84
CA THR A 464 -20.22 15.73 4.45
C THR A 464 -18.94 16.53 4.21
N ASP A 465 -18.46 17.30 5.18
CA ASP A 465 -17.19 18.01 5.06
C ASP A 465 -16.00 17.04 4.92
N VAL A 466 -16.04 15.91 5.62
CA VAL A 466 -15.03 14.85 5.47
C VAL A 466 -15.09 14.27 4.06
N ALA A 467 -16.30 13.91 3.59
CA ALA A 467 -16.49 13.36 2.25
C ALA A 467 -16.00 14.32 1.14
N ASP A 468 -16.32 15.61 1.26
CA ASP A 468 -15.94 16.66 0.30
C ASP A 468 -14.42 16.90 0.24
N ASN A 469 -13.69 16.61 1.33
CA ASN A 469 -12.24 16.73 1.36
C ASN A 469 -11.48 15.49 0.83
N LEU A 470 -12.12 14.34 0.64
CA LEU A 470 -11.44 13.15 0.11
C LEU A 470 -10.79 13.39 -1.26
N GLY A 471 -11.49 14.07 -2.18
CA GLY A 471 -10.93 14.45 -3.47
C GLY A 471 -9.72 15.38 -3.37
N ARG A 472 -9.67 16.26 -2.33
CA ARG A 472 -8.50 17.11 -2.06
C ARG A 472 -7.31 16.30 -1.56
N VAL A 473 -7.56 15.29 -0.73
CA VAL A 473 -6.54 14.35 -0.27
C VAL A 473 -5.93 13.60 -1.47
N LEU A 474 -6.76 13.12 -2.41
CA LEU A 474 -6.24 12.52 -3.64
C LEU A 474 -5.38 13.50 -4.45
N ALA A 475 -5.82 14.75 -4.61
CA ALA A 475 -5.07 15.77 -5.32
C ALA A 475 -3.72 16.10 -4.65
N GLU A 476 -3.67 16.12 -3.32
CA GLU A 476 -2.45 16.41 -2.54
C GLU A 476 -1.37 15.34 -2.73
N PHE A 477 -1.75 14.06 -2.77
CA PHE A 477 -0.77 12.96 -2.77
C PHE A 477 -0.60 12.23 -4.10
N LEU A 478 -1.47 12.47 -5.09
CA LEU A 478 -1.39 11.88 -6.43
C LEU A 478 -1.07 12.89 -7.54
N GLY A 479 -1.23 14.19 -7.23
CA GLY A 479 -1.06 15.31 -8.19
C GLY A 479 0.36 15.53 -8.67
#